data_77af240de69e07f5a7a53b171b5567e6
#
_entry.id   77af240de69e07f5a7a53b171b5567e6
#
_cell.length_a   1.000
_cell.length_b   1.000
_cell.length_c   1.000
_cell.angle_alpha   90.00
_cell.angle_beta   90.00
_cell.angle_gamma   90.00
#
_symmetry.space_group_name_H-M   'P 1'
#
loop_
_entity.id
_entity.type
_entity.pdbx_description
1 polymer ?
#
loop_
_entity_poly.entity_id
_entity_poly.type
_entity_poly.pdbx_seq_one_letter_code
_entity_poly.pdbx_strand_id
1 'polypeptide(L)'
;MNINENFLKIESSYLFSNIAKKVKAYTKANPDKEIIRLGIGDVTRPLAPACIEAMHKAVDEMADEKTFRGYPPEYGYDFLLNAINENDYRSRGIELDNSEIFVSDGAKSDTGNIGDILRHDNSVGVT
;
A
#
# COMPACT_ATOMS: atom_id res chain seq x y z
N MET A 1 21.25 13.60 -24.15
CA MET A 1 20.50 13.38 -22.90
C MET A 1 21.47 12.78 -21.89
N ASN A 2 21.68 13.43 -20.75
CA ASN A 2 22.59 12.92 -19.72
C ASN A 2 21.77 12.13 -18.70
N ILE A 3 22.23 10.94 -18.36
CA ILE A 3 21.61 10.12 -17.32
C ILE A 3 22.13 10.58 -15.93
N ASN A 4 21.32 10.36 -14.91
CA ASN A 4 21.76 10.62 -13.55
C ASN A 4 22.76 9.54 -13.10
N GLU A 5 24.06 9.89 -13.11
CA GLU A 5 25.14 8.95 -12.77
C GLU A 5 25.09 8.43 -11.31
N ASN A 6 24.28 9.05 -10.44
CA ASN A 6 24.09 8.53 -9.09
C ASN A 6 23.42 7.16 -9.07
N PHE A 7 22.62 6.82 -10.11
CA PHE A 7 22.08 5.46 -10.24
C PHE A 7 23.16 4.40 -10.42
N LEU A 8 24.33 4.76 -10.99
CA LEU A 8 25.45 3.83 -11.15
C LEU A 8 26.17 3.51 -9.81
N LYS A 9 25.94 4.35 -8.78
CA LYS A 9 26.50 4.18 -7.44
C LYS A 9 25.63 3.31 -6.53
N ILE A 10 24.38 3.02 -6.96
CA ILE A 10 23.47 2.16 -6.19
C ILE A 10 23.93 0.71 -6.34
N GLU A 11 24.16 0.05 -5.21
CA GLU A 11 24.47 -1.38 -5.22
C GLU A 11 23.37 -2.18 -5.94
N SER A 12 23.77 -3.05 -6.87
CA SER A 12 22.86 -3.85 -7.68
C SER A 12 22.13 -4.95 -6.89
N SER A 13 22.37 -5.07 -5.60
CA SER A 13 21.82 -6.11 -4.75
C SER A 13 20.73 -5.61 -3.82
N TYR A 14 19.48 -5.93 -4.15
CA TYR A 14 18.37 -5.75 -3.23
C TYR A 14 18.38 -6.89 -2.19
N LEU A 15 18.39 -6.52 -0.89
CA LEU A 15 18.51 -7.47 0.22
C LEU A 15 17.54 -8.66 0.09
N PHE A 16 16.29 -8.38 -0.18
CA PHE A 16 15.25 -9.43 -0.26
C PHE A 16 15.45 -10.40 -1.41
N SER A 17 15.94 -9.93 -2.57
CA SER A 17 16.24 -10.82 -3.69
C SER A 17 17.42 -11.75 -3.38
N ASN A 18 18.41 -11.27 -2.65
CA ASN A 18 19.54 -12.08 -2.21
C ASN A 18 19.10 -13.13 -1.18
N ILE A 19 18.25 -12.75 -0.23
CA ILE A 19 17.67 -13.69 0.74
C ILE A 19 16.87 -14.76 0.00
N ALA A 20 16.01 -14.39 -0.96
CA ALA A 20 15.23 -15.33 -1.75
C ALA A 20 16.11 -16.34 -2.51
N LYS A 21 17.22 -15.89 -3.11
CA LYS A 21 18.20 -16.77 -3.76
C LYS A 21 18.83 -17.76 -2.78
N LYS A 22 19.25 -17.27 -1.60
CA LYS A 22 19.84 -18.12 -0.55
C LYS A 22 18.84 -19.15 -0.03
N VAL A 23 17.60 -18.76 0.23
CA VAL A 23 16.51 -19.64 0.64
C VAL A 23 16.28 -20.73 -0.41
N LYS A 24 16.16 -20.36 -1.69
CA LYS A 24 15.97 -21.33 -2.79
C LYS A 24 17.13 -22.32 -2.89
N ALA A 25 18.36 -21.86 -2.76
CA ALA A 25 19.55 -22.72 -2.78
C ALA A 25 19.55 -23.68 -1.59
N TYR A 26 19.23 -23.19 -0.39
CA TYR A 26 19.17 -24.02 0.82
C TYR A 26 18.06 -25.07 0.73
N THR A 27 16.86 -24.72 0.29
CA THR A 27 15.75 -25.67 0.10
C THR A 27 16.13 -26.79 -0.88
N LYS A 28 16.83 -26.41 -1.98
CA LYS A 28 17.29 -27.41 -2.96
C LYS A 28 18.34 -28.37 -2.38
N ALA A 29 19.22 -27.87 -1.55
CA ALA A 29 20.27 -28.66 -0.91
C ALA A 29 19.75 -29.50 0.28
N ASN A 30 18.64 -29.13 0.86
CA ASN A 30 18.06 -29.77 2.05
C ASN A 30 16.56 -30.02 1.87
N PRO A 31 16.15 -30.95 1.00
CA PRO A 31 14.74 -31.15 0.65
C PRO A 31 13.88 -31.63 1.84
N ASP A 32 14.48 -32.28 2.83
CA ASP A 32 13.80 -32.81 4.02
C ASP A 32 13.71 -31.77 5.17
N LYS A 33 14.21 -30.54 4.96
CA LYS A 33 14.18 -29.48 5.97
C LYS A 33 13.08 -28.47 5.66
N GLU A 34 12.22 -28.23 6.64
CA GLU A 34 11.28 -27.13 6.60
C GLU A 34 11.96 -25.82 6.95
N ILE A 35 11.66 -24.76 6.19
CA ILE A 35 12.18 -23.41 6.44
C ILE A 35 11.10 -22.55 7.05
N ILE A 36 11.31 -22.11 8.28
CA ILE A 36 10.47 -21.11 8.94
C ILE A 36 10.94 -19.72 8.52
N ARG A 37 10.09 -18.96 7.84
CA ARG A 37 10.40 -17.62 7.33
C ARG A 37 9.92 -16.56 8.31
N LEU A 38 10.84 -15.84 8.94
CA LEU A 38 10.56 -14.79 9.91
C LEU A 38 11.03 -13.39 9.43
N GLY A 39 11.43 -13.28 8.16
CA GLY A 39 12.12 -12.09 7.65
C GLY A 39 11.19 -10.96 7.22
N ILE A 40 9.98 -11.25 6.75
CA ILE A 40 9.03 -10.26 6.24
C ILE A 40 7.65 -10.64 6.75
N GLY A 41 6.91 -9.64 7.27
CA GLY A 41 5.48 -9.79 7.51
C GLY A 41 4.76 -9.92 6.17
N ASP A 42 3.94 -10.94 6.05
CA ASP A 42 3.13 -11.19 4.84
C ASP A 42 1.70 -11.54 5.22
N VAL A 43 0.79 -11.32 4.30
CA VAL A 43 -0.62 -11.71 4.46
C VAL A 43 -0.71 -13.22 4.35
N THR A 44 -1.05 -13.90 5.44
CA THR A 44 -1.12 -15.36 5.53
C THR A 44 -2.54 -15.90 5.47
N ARG A 45 -3.55 -15.04 5.45
CA ARG A 45 -4.96 -15.40 5.41
C ARG A 45 -5.62 -14.85 4.15
N PRO A 46 -6.57 -15.58 3.55
CA PRO A 46 -7.38 -15.06 2.46
C PRO A 46 -8.25 -13.88 2.95
N LEU A 47 -8.70 -13.08 2.00
CA LEU A 47 -9.65 -11.99 2.29
C LEU A 47 -10.94 -12.54 2.92
N ALA A 48 -11.57 -11.75 3.78
CA ALA A 48 -12.87 -12.09 4.32
C ALA A 48 -13.92 -12.21 3.20
N PRO A 49 -14.91 -13.12 3.32
CA PRO A 49 -15.95 -13.28 2.31
C PRO A 49 -16.67 -11.98 1.96
N ALA A 50 -16.92 -11.11 2.95
CA ALA A 50 -17.55 -9.80 2.73
C ALA A 50 -16.72 -8.89 1.81
N CYS A 51 -15.37 -8.94 1.90
CA CYS A 51 -14.51 -8.18 1.00
C CYS A 51 -14.60 -8.71 -0.44
N ILE A 52 -14.61 -10.04 -0.61
CA ILE A 52 -14.75 -10.66 -1.93
C ILE A 52 -16.10 -10.30 -2.56
N GLU A 53 -17.19 -10.38 -1.79
CA GLU A 53 -18.53 -10.00 -2.25
C GLU A 53 -18.58 -8.52 -2.67
N ALA A 54 -18.00 -7.61 -1.87
CA ALA A 54 -17.93 -6.20 -2.19
C ALA A 54 -17.14 -5.93 -3.48
N MET A 55 -16.03 -6.64 -3.69
CA MET A 55 -15.24 -6.53 -4.92
C MET A 55 -16.03 -7.01 -6.16
N HIS A 56 -16.78 -8.11 -6.05
CA HIS A 56 -17.65 -8.57 -7.14
C HIS A 56 -18.71 -7.53 -7.48
N LYS A 57 -19.39 -6.96 -6.47
CA LYS A 57 -20.38 -5.89 -6.67
C LYS A 57 -19.76 -4.66 -7.34
N ALA A 58 -18.56 -4.26 -6.94
CA ALA A 58 -17.88 -3.14 -7.55
C ALA A 58 -17.55 -3.39 -9.03
N VAL A 59 -17.18 -4.61 -9.40
CA VAL A 59 -16.98 -4.99 -10.81
C VAL A 59 -18.29 -4.93 -11.60
N ASP A 60 -19.38 -5.43 -11.03
CA ASP A 60 -20.71 -5.37 -11.66
C ASP A 60 -21.19 -3.93 -11.86
N GLU A 61 -20.94 -3.03 -10.90
CA GLU A 61 -21.21 -1.59 -11.02
C GLU A 61 -20.48 -0.96 -12.23
N MET A 62 -19.29 -1.43 -12.57
CA MET A 62 -18.53 -0.91 -13.71
C MET A 62 -19.08 -1.34 -15.07
N ALA A 63 -19.96 -2.35 -15.12
CA ALA A 63 -20.59 -2.84 -16.34
C ALA A 63 -21.87 -2.06 -16.72
N ASP A 64 -22.46 -1.30 -15.80
CA ASP A 64 -23.70 -0.53 -16.03
C ASP A 64 -23.35 0.95 -16.16
N GLU A 65 -23.83 1.58 -17.26
CA GLU A 65 -23.64 3.00 -17.54
C GLU A 65 -24.13 3.92 -16.40
N LYS A 66 -25.15 3.52 -15.65
CA LYS A 66 -25.71 4.31 -14.55
C LYS A 66 -24.88 4.27 -13.27
N THR A 67 -24.10 3.22 -13.09
CA THR A 67 -23.29 3.00 -11.88
C THR A 67 -21.80 3.07 -12.15
N PHE A 68 -21.40 3.10 -13.43
CA PHE A 68 -20.02 3.28 -13.85
C PHE A 68 -19.40 4.53 -13.21
N ARG A 69 -18.20 4.37 -12.68
CA ARG A 69 -17.43 5.43 -12.05
C ARG A 69 -16.13 5.66 -12.82
N GLY A 70 -15.96 6.89 -13.29
CA GLY A 70 -14.72 7.34 -13.93
C GLY A 70 -13.70 7.85 -12.90
N TYR A 71 -13.04 8.96 -13.22
CA TYR A 71 -12.13 9.63 -12.28
C TYR A 71 -12.84 10.00 -10.98
N PRO A 72 -12.31 9.65 -9.82
CA PRO A 72 -12.86 10.06 -8.54
C PRO A 72 -12.67 11.57 -8.31
N PRO A 73 -13.42 12.17 -7.36
CA PRO A 73 -13.04 13.45 -6.78
C PRO A 73 -11.63 13.40 -6.17
N GLU A 74 -10.94 14.53 -6.10
CA GLU A 74 -9.56 14.65 -5.66
C GLU A 74 -9.27 14.01 -4.28
N TYR A 75 -10.20 14.17 -3.33
CA TYR A 75 -10.06 13.61 -1.98
C TYR A 75 -10.56 12.16 -1.87
N GLY A 76 -11.33 11.70 -2.83
CA GLY A 76 -12.02 10.41 -2.83
C GLY A 76 -13.54 10.56 -2.94
N TYR A 77 -14.25 9.45 -3.10
CA TYR A 77 -15.71 9.46 -3.14
C TYR A 77 -16.31 9.70 -1.75
N ASP A 78 -17.36 10.51 -1.66
CA ASP A 78 -18.04 10.83 -0.40
C ASP A 78 -18.47 9.61 0.40
N PHE A 79 -18.95 8.56 -0.27
CA PHE A 79 -19.35 7.33 0.42
C PHE A 79 -18.17 6.66 1.15
N LEU A 80 -16.95 6.73 0.57
CA LEU A 80 -15.75 6.18 1.16
C LEU A 80 -15.24 7.06 2.31
N LEU A 81 -15.20 8.38 2.09
CA LEU A 81 -14.81 9.34 3.13
C LEU A 81 -15.72 9.24 4.35
N ASN A 82 -17.04 9.15 4.13
CA ASN A 82 -18.02 8.96 5.20
C ASN A 82 -17.80 7.63 5.94
N ALA A 83 -17.59 6.53 5.20
CA ALA A 83 -17.36 5.22 5.79
C ALA A 83 -16.08 5.20 6.65
N ILE A 84 -15.00 5.82 6.18
CA ILE A 84 -13.75 5.95 6.94
C ILE A 84 -14.00 6.79 8.19
N ASN A 85 -14.64 7.96 8.04
CA ASN A 85 -14.90 8.86 9.16
C ASN A 85 -15.72 8.17 10.26
N GLU A 86 -16.84 7.52 9.89
CA GLU A 86 -17.72 6.86 10.85
C GLU A 86 -17.06 5.66 11.54
N ASN A 87 -16.39 4.79 10.76
CA ASN A 87 -15.92 3.51 11.30
C ASN A 87 -14.53 3.60 11.93
N ASP A 88 -13.65 4.46 11.42
CA ASP A 88 -12.26 4.53 11.90
C ASP A 88 -12.03 5.65 12.90
N TYR A 89 -12.81 6.73 12.84
CA TYR A 89 -12.61 7.91 13.68
C TYR A 89 -13.73 8.14 14.68
N ARG A 90 -14.97 8.38 14.24
CA ARG A 90 -16.09 8.67 15.16
C ARG A 90 -16.41 7.53 16.09
N SER A 91 -16.29 6.29 15.63
CA SER A 91 -16.42 5.11 16.49
C SER A 91 -15.44 5.08 17.66
N ARG A 92 -14.36 5.86 17.57
CA ARG A 92 -13.32 6.01 18.60
C ARG A 92 -13.38 7.37 19.31
N GLY A 93 -14.43 8.16 19.08
CA GLY A 93 -14.61 9.48 19.67
C GLY A 93 -13.75 10.59 19.05
N ILE A 94 -13.26 10.38 17.81
CA ILE A 94 -12.49 11.38 17.07
C ILE A 94 -13.41 12.03 16.04
N GLU A 95 -13.55 13.35 16.10
CA GLU A 95 -14.31 14.14 15.13
C GLU A 95 -13.37 14.69 14.06
N LEU A 96 -13.59 14.31 12.80
CA LEU A 96 -12.90 14.85 11.63
C LEU A 96 -13.92 15.40 10.63
N ASP A 97 -13.50 16.45 9.90
CA ASP A 97 -14.18 16.84 8.68
C ASP A 97 -13.72 15.94 7.53
N ASN A 98 -14.58 15.65 6.55
CA ASN A 98 -14.21 14.84 5.40
C ASN A 98 -13.07 15.46 4.57
N SER A 99 -12.89 16.79 4.64
CA SER A 99 -11.76 17.50 4.00
C SER A 99 -10.40 17.22 4.65
N GLU A 100 -10.38 16.58 5.81
CA GLU A 100 -9.16 16.14 6.50
C GLU A 100 -8.77 14.70 6.16
N ILE A 101 -9.56 14.03 5.30
CA ILE A 101 -9.35 12.64 4.89
C ILE A 101 -8.96 12.62 3.41
N PHE A 102 -7.81 12.04 3.09
CA PHE A 102 -7.28 11.92 1.74
C PHE A 102 -7.15 10.45 1.38
N VAL A 103 -7.84 10.04 0.31
CA VAL A 103 -7.72 8.68 -0.22
C VAL A 103 -6.60 8.62 -1.24
N SER A 104 -5.64 7.74 -1.03
CA SER A 104 -4.51 7.50 -1.92
C SER A 104 -4.48 6.05 -2.42
N ASP A 105 -3.53 5.75 -3.29
CA ASP A 105 -3.29 4.39 -3.80
C ASP A 105 -2.45 3.52 -2.84
N GLY A 106 -2.18 4.01 -1.65
CA GLY A 106 -1.55 3.27 -0.57
C GLY A 106 -0.42 4.00 0.15
N ALA A 107 -0.10 3.52 1.32
CA ALA A 107 0.87 4.14 2.24
C ALA A 107 2.27 4.37 1.64
N LYS A 108 2.70 3.59 0.65
CA LYS A 108 3.99 3.83 -0.04
C LYS A 108 4.00 5.14 -0.81
N SER A 109 2.92 5.46 -1.51
CA SER A 109 2.78 6.73 -2.22
C SER A 109 2.78 7.88 -1.23
N ASP A 110 2.04 7.78 -0.13
CA ASP A 110 1.98 8.80 0.90
C ASP A 110 3.35 9.05 1.53
N THR A 111 4.05 7.99 1.93
CA THR A 111 5.40 8.11 2.51
C THR A 111 6.44 8.60 1.51
N GLY A 112 6.27 8.30 0.22
CA GLY A 112 7.14 8.81 -0.84
C GLY A 112 6.96 10.31 -1.09
N ASN A 113 5.72 10.78 -1.01
CA ASN A 113 5.35 12.14 -1.38
C ASN A 113 5.35 13.13 -0.20
N ILE A 114 5.26 12.64 1.05
CA ILE A 114 5.19 13.51 2.23
C ILE A 114 6.39 14.48 2.33
N GLY A 115 7.52 14.07 1.77
CA GLY A 115 8.71 14.93 1.71
C GLY A 115 8.50 16.21 0.89
N ASP A 116 7.59 16.18 -0.10
CA ASP A 116 7.35 17.31 -1.00
C ASP A 116 6.62 18.47 -0.32
N ILE A 117 5.87 18.19 0.75
CA ILE A 117 5.20 19.23 1.54
C ILE A 117 6.11 19.84 2.61
N LEU A 118 7.30 19.27 2.81
CA LEU A 118 8.26 19.76 3.80
C LEU A 118 9.38 20.56 3.13
N ARG A 119 9.84 21.60 3.81
CA ARG A 119 10.96 22.41 3.30
C ARG A 119 12.26 21.62 3.35
N HIS A 120 13.15 21.85 2.36
CA HIS A 120 14.46 21.21 2.28
C HIS A 120 15.40 21.50 3.46
N ASP A 121 15.15 22.59 4.18
CA ASP A 121 15.92 22.98 5.37
C ASP A 121 15.38 22.35 6.68
N ASN A 122 14.30 21.58 6.59
CA ASN A 122 13.78 20.80 7.71
C ASN A 122 14.42 19.41 7.75
N SER A 123 14.94 19.03 8.91
CA SER A 123 15.33 17.65 9.17
C SER A 123 14.16 16.90 9.78
N VAL A 124 13.62 15.93 9.06
CA VAL A 124 12.57 15.04 9.56
C VAL A 124 13.14 13.64 9.65
N GLY A 125 13.23 13.12 10.86
CA GLY A 125 13.52 11.72 11.09
C GLY A 125 12.22 10.92 11.15
N VAL A 126 12.06 9.94 10.27
CA VAL A 126 11.00 8.94 10.38
C VAL A 126 11.60 7.72 11.08
N THR A 127 11.14 7.43 12.29
CA THR A 127 11.58 6.25 13.07
C THR A 127 10.55 5.15 12.99
#